data_166474751121e74eca79418506c713aa
#
_entry.id   166474751121e74eca79418506c713aa
#
_cell.length_a   1.000
_cell.length_b   1.000
_cell.length_c   1.000
_cell.angle_alpha   90.00
_cell.angle_beta   90.00
_cell.angle_gamma   90.00
#
_symmetry.space_group_name_H-M   'P 1'
#
loop_
_entity.id
_entity.type
_entity.pdbx_description
1 polymer ?
#
loop_
_entity_poly.entity_id
_entity_poly.type
_entity_poly.pdbx_seq_one_letter_code
_entity_poly.pdbx_strand_id
1 'polypeptide(L)'
;MEPYRLRVPGRIEELVRRLHPGLKRKVRAGLDLIRTDPTVGKELRDELAGLRSLRVGKLRIVYRVAAKRLIDLVAIGPRRTIYQETLRLLRRA
;
A
#
# COMPACT_ATOMS: atom_id res chain seq x y z
N MET A 1 13.39 7.94 -16.19
CA MET A 1 12.58 8.61 -15.16
C MET A 1 12.81 7.94 -13.82
N GLU A 2 13.10 8.71 -12.79
CA GLU A 2 13.38 8.14 -11.48
C GLU A 2 12.11 7.59 -10.84
N PRO A 3 12.18 6.41 -10.21
CA PRO A 3 11.03 5.89 -9.49
C PRO A 3 10.74 6.73 -8.25
N TYR A 4 9.51 6.60 -7.76
CA TYR A 4 9.11 7.26 -6.53
C TYR A 4 9.81 6.59 -5.34
N ARG A 5 9.94 7.34 -4.25
CA ARG A 5 10.43 6.77 -2.99
C ARG A 5 9.25 6.25 -2.18
N LEU A 6 9.48 5.17 -1.45
CA LEU A 6 8.48 4.61 -0.55
C LEU A 6 8.78 5.01 0.87
N ARG A 7 7.74 5.43 1.59
CA ARG A 7 7.82 5.59 3.03
C ARG A 7 7.02 4.44 3.64
N VAL A 8 7.74 3.56 4.35
CA VAL A 8 7.17 2.33 4.89
C VAL A 8 7.13 2.42 6.42
N PRO A 9 5.93 2.55 7.01
CA PRO A 9 5.83 2.54 8.47
C PRO A 9 6.36 1.23 9.05
N GLY A 10 6.89 1.30 10.28
CA GLY A 10 7.47 0.13 10.92
C GLY A 10 6.51 -1.05 11.04
N ARG A 11 5.23 -0.77 11.28
CA ARG A 11 4.23 -1.84 11.39
C ARG A 11 4.05 -2.60 10.08
N ILE A 12 4.19 -1.91 8.94
CA ILE A 12 4.09 -2.54 7.62
C ILE A 12 5.34 -3.34 7.33
N GLU A 13 6.50 -2.76 7.63
CA GLU A 13 7.77 -3.46 7.45
C GLU A 13 7.78 -4.77 8.22
N GLU A 14 7.31 -4.74 9.47
CA GLU A 14 7.23 -5.92 10.32
C GLU A 14 6.27 -6.95 9.74
N LEU A 15 5.10 -6.49 9.25
CA LEU A 15 4.13 -7.37 8.64
C LEU A 15 4.71 -8.09 7.42
N VAL A 16 5.39 -7.32 6.54
CA VAL A 16 5.97 -7.90 5.33
C VAL A 16 7.07 -8.91 5.68
N ARG A 17 7.85 -8.61 6.71
CA ARG A 17 8.91 -9.51 7.16
C ARG A 17 8.37 -10.89 7.54
N ARG A 18 7.16 -10.93 8.09
CA ARG A 18 6.53 -12.17 8.56
C ARG A 18 5.75 -12.92 7.50
N LEU A 19 5.62 -12.35 6.31
CA LEU A 19 4.88 -13.03 5.25
C LEU A 19 5.62 -14.26 4.76
N HIS A 20 4.83 -15.24 4.30
CA HIS A 20 5.37 -16.41 3.62
C HIS A 20 6.23 -15.93 2.43
N PRO A 21 7.39 -16.59 2.16
CA PRO A 21 8.29 -16.11 1.11
C PRO A 21 7.66 -15.86 -0.25
N GLY A 22 6.74 -16.73 -0.67
CA GLY A 22 6.06 -16.55 -1.96
C GLY A 22 5.23 -15.28 -1.99
N LEU A 23 4.51 -15.03 -0.90
CA LEU A 23 3.66 -13.83 -0.79
C LEU A 23 4.53 -12.57 -0.63
N LYS A 24 5.62 -12.69 0.09
CA LYS A 24 6.57 -11.59 0.25
C LYS A 24 7.11 -11.14 -1.11
N ARG A 25 7.44 -12.08 -1.98
CA ARG A 25 7.91 -11.75 -3.33
C ARG A 25 6.85 -10.99 -4.13
N LYS A 26 5.60 -11.43 -4.01
CA LYS A 26 4.48 -10.77 -4.70
C LYS A 26 4.29 -9.34 -4.19
N VAL A 27 4.38 -9.15 -2.88
CA VAL A 27 4.25 -7.83 -2.28
C VAL A 27 5.38 -6.92 -2.76
N ARG A 28 6.62 -7.41 -2.77
CA ARG A 28 7.75 -6.64 -3.25
C ARG A 28 7.60 -6.24 -4.71
N ALA A 29 7.13 -7.18 -5.54
CA ALA A 29 6.87 -6.88 -6.96
C ALA A 29 5.80 -5.80 -7.09
N GLY A 30 4.75 -5.88 -6.27
CA GLY A 30 3.70 -4.87 -6.26
C GLY A 30 4.22 -3.50 -5.85
N LEU A 31 5.09 -3.45 -4.85
CA LEU A 31 5.70 -2.20 -4.42
C LEU A 31 6.56 -1.59 -5.52
N ASP A 32 7.29 -2.42 -6.26
CA ASP A 32 8.09 -1.94 -7.38
C ASP A 32 7.21 -1.37 -8.49
N LEU A 33 6.07 -2.00 -8.76
CA LEU A 33 5.11 -1.47 -9.72
C LEU A 33 4.61 -0.10 -9.29
N ILE A 34 4.26 0.04 -8.02
CA ILE A 34 3.75 1.30 -7.48
C ILE A 34 4.83 2.39 -7.60
N ARG A 35 6.08 2.07 -7.30
CA ARG A 35 7.16 3.03 -7.41
C ARG A 35 7.38 3.51 -8.84
N THR A 36 7.18 2.62 -9.79
CA THR A 36 7.38 2.94 -11.21
C THR A 36 6.20 3.71 -11.78
N ASP A 37 4.99 3.30 -11.40
CA ASP A 37 3.76 3.95 -11.87
C ASP A 37 2.73 3.98 -10.74
N PRO A 38 2.68 5.08 -9.97
CA PRO A 38 1.74 5.16 -8.85
C PRO A 38 0.27 5.10 -9.24
N THR A 39 -0.07 5.26 -10.51
CA THR A 39 -1.45 5.16 -10.95
C THR A 39 -1.90 3.73 -11.17
N VAL A 40 -1.01 2.75 -10.98
CA VAL A 40 -1.35 1.34 -11.18
C VAL A 40 -2.42 0.86 -10.21
N GLY A 41 -2.47 1.42 -9.02
CA GLY A 41 -3.50 1.08 -8.05
C GLY A 41 -4.81 1.80 -8.35
N LYS A 42 -5.92 1.17 -7.98
CA LYS A 42 -7.25 1.70 -8.16
C LYS A 42 -7.50 2.84 -7.17
N GLU A 43 -8.06 3.94 -7.65
CA GLU A 43 -8.45 5.03 -6.77
C GLU A 43 -9.58 4.61 -5.84
N LEU A 44 -9.47 4.96 -4.57
CA LEU A 44 -10.52 4.73 -3.60
C LEU A 44 -11.40 5.97 -3.49
N ARG A 45 -12.59 5.80 -2.94
CA ARG A 45 -13.60 6.85 -2.90
C ARG A 45 -14.08 7.13 -1.49
N ASP A 46 -14.93 8.13 -1.38
CA ASP A 46 -15.61 8.52 -0.13
C ASP A 46 -14.60 8.81 0.98
N GLU A 47 -14.71 8.13 2.09
CA GLU A 47 -13.83 8.35 3.24
C GLU A 47 -12.39 7.99 2.96
N LEU A 48 -12.13 7.21 1.92
CA LEU A 48 -10.78 6.80 1.53
C LEU A 48 -10.27 7.56 0.30
N ALA A 49 -10.95 8.63 -0.07
CA ALA A 49 -10.53 9.44 -1.21
C ALA A 49 -9.10 9.92 -1.03
N GLY A 50 -8.33 9.92 -2.11
CA GLY A 50 -6.91 10.30 -2.07
C GLY A 50 -5.98 9.12 -1.88
N LEU A 51 -6.53 7.94 -1.60
CA LEU A 51 -5.74 6.72 -1.48
C LEU A 51 -5.95 5.84 -2.71
N ARG A 52 -5.01 4.94 -2.93
CA ARG A 52 -5.08 3.95 -3.99
C ARG A 52 -4.85 2.56 -3.41
N SER A 53 -5.34 1.54 -4.11
CA SER A 53 -5.21 0.17 -3.67
C SER A 53 -4.78 -0.72 -4.82
N LEU A 54 -3.69 -1.47 -4.61
CA LEU A 54 -3.20 -2.44 -5.59
C LEU A 54 -3.39 -3.84 -5.06
N ARG A 55 -4.02 -4.70 -5.87
CA ARG A 55 -4.19 -6.11 -5.51
C ARG A 55 -2.90 -6.88 -5.74
N VAL A 56 -2.48 -7.66 -4.75
CA VAL A 56 -1.30 -8.50 -4.82
C VAL A 56 -1.67 -9.86 -4.25
N GLY A 57 -2.03 -10.81 -5.13
CA GLY A 57 -2.52 -12.10 -4.67
C GLY A 57 -3.78 -11.94 -3.81
N LYS A 58 -3.73 -12.44 -2.59
CA LYS A 58 -4.85 -12.35 -1.64
C LYS A 58 -4.84 -11.05 -0.85
N LEU A 59 -3.82 -10.25 -1.02
CA LEU A 59 -3.64 -9.03 -0.26
C LEU A 59 -3.89 -7.80 -1.13
N ARG A 60 -4.09 -6.67 -0.47
CA ARG A 60 -4.12 -5.37 -1.11
C ARG A 60 -3.14 -4.44 -0.41
N ILE A 61 -2.48 -3.61 -1.19
CA ILE A 61 -1.58 -2.59 -0.71
C ILE A 61 -2.29 -1.25 -0.85
N VAL A 62 -2.54 -0.57 0.26
CA VAL A 62 -3.17 0.76 0.24
C VAL A 62 -2.07 1.80 0.43
N TYR A 63 -2.05 2.80 -0.45
CA TYR A 63 -1.01 3.79 -0.45
C TYR A 63 -1.54 5.15 -0.88
N ARG A 64 -0.76 6.18 -0.62
CA ARG A 64 -1.07 7.55 -1.02
C ARG A 64 0.13 8.15 -1.73
N VAL A 65 -0.12 8.85 -2.84
CA VAL A 65 0.95 9.57 -3.52
C VAL A 65 1.06 10.96 -2.89
N ALA A 66 2.16 11.19 -2.21
CA ALA A 66 2.43 12.47 -1.57
C ALA A 66 3.29 13.34 -2.50
N ALA A 67 3.55 14.57 -2.06
CA ALA A 67 4.36 15.48 -2.83
C ALA A 67 5.80 14.99 -3.00
N LYS A 68 6.52 15.55 -3.98
CA LYS A 68 7.94 15.28 -4.20
C LYS A 68 8.26 13.81 -4.47
N ARG A 69 7.40 13.16 -5.24
CA ARG A 69 7.62 11.78 -5.68
C ARG A 69 7.77 10.82 -4.51
N LEU A 70 6.97 11.02 -3.48
CA LEU A 70 6.94 10.17 -2.30
C LEU A 70 5.64 9.40 -2.25
N ILE A 71 5.73 8.11 -1.95
CA ILE A 71 4.56 7.26 -1.78
C ILE A 71 4.52 6.79 -0.33
N ASP A 72 3.42 7.11 0.35
CA ASP A 72 3.19 6.66 1.71
C ASP A 72 2.42 5.35 1.68
N LEU A 73 3.01 4.28 2.22
CA LEU A 73 2.26 3.05 2.42
C LEU A 73 1.39 3.22 3.65
N VAL A 74 0.11 2.91 3.50
CA VAL A 74 -0.86 3.10 4.58
C VAL A 74 -1.20 1.78 5.26
N ALA A 75 -1.47 0.74 4.45
CA ALA A 75 -1.85 -0.55 5.00
C ALA A 75 -1.63 -1.65 3.97
N ILE A 76 -1.40 -2.87 4.47
CA ILE A 76 -1.36 -4.07 3.64
C ILE A 76 -2.18 -5.12 4.39
N GLY A 77 -3.10 -5.74 3.69
CA GLY A 77 -3.90 -6.78 4.32
C GLY A 77 -4.90 -7.43 3.39
N PRO A 78 -5.69 -8.39 3.91
CA PRO A 78 -6.67 -9.09 3.11
C PRO A 78 -7.76 -8.16 2.58
N ARG A 79 -8.26 -8.47 1.40
CA ARG A 79 -9.30 -7.69 0.77
C ARG A 79 -10.52 -7.47 1.67
N ARG A 80 -10.87 -8.48 2.46
CA ARG A 80 -12.08 -8.44 3.29
C ARG A 80 -12.05 -7.36 4.36
N THR A 81 -10.87 -7.07 4.89
CA THR A 81 -10.74 -6.21 6.06
C THR A 81 -9.91 -4.96 5.82
N ILE A 82 -9.20 -4.89 4.70
CA ILE A 82 -8.20 -3.82 4.51
C ILE A 82 -8.81 -2.43 4.54
N TYR A 83 -10.00 -2.23 4.01
CA TYR A 83 -10.59 -0.91 3.96
C TYR A 83 -11.07 -0.44 5.33
N GLN A 84 -11.61 -1.33 6.15
CA GLN A 84 -11.97 -1.01 7.53
C GLN A 84 -10.72 -0.71 8.35
N GLU A 85 -9.69 -1.50 8.14
CA GLU A 85 -8.39 -1.31 8.80
C GLU A 85 -7.83 0.06 8.45
N THR A 86 -7.89 0.43 7.18
CA THR A 86 -7.39 1.71 6.69
C THR A 86 -8.15 2.87 7.32
N LEU A 87 -9.48 2.77 7.38
CA LEU A 87 -10.29 3.79 8.05
C LEU A 87 -9.89 3.96 9.50
N ARG A 88 -9.67 2.85 10.18
CA ARG A 88 -9.26 2.89 11.59
C ARG A 88 -7.92 3.61 11.76
N LEU A 89 -6.97 3.33 10.88
CA LEU A 89 -5.67 3.97 10.91
C LEU A 89 -5.77 5.47 10.67
N LEU A 90 -6.60 5.88 9.73
CA LEU A 90 -6.80 7.29 9.42
C LEU A 90 -7.43 8.03 10.59
N ARG A 91 -8.34 7.40 11.32
CA ARG A 91 -9.02 8.02 12.45
C ARG A 91 -8.12 8.20 13.67
N ARG A 92 -7.00 7.48 13.71
CA ARG A 92 -6.04 7.58 14.81
C ARG A 92 -5.10 8.76 14.68
N ALA A 93 -5.02 9.31 13.50
CA ALA A 93 -4.08 10.40 13.22
C ALA A 93 -4.49 11.69 13.91
#